data_f3eb0c08855b8154a65ce30b49655a27
#
_entry.id   f3eb0c08855b8154a65ce30b49655a27
#
_cell.length_a   1.000
_cell.length_b   1.000
_cell.length_c   1.000
_cell.angle_alpha   90.00
_cell.angle_beta   90.00
_cell.angle_gamma   90.00
#
_symmetry.space_group_name_H-M   'P 1'
#
loop_
_entity.id
_entity.type
_entity.pdbx_description
1 polymer ?
#
loop_
_entity_poly.entity_id
_entity_poly.type
_entity_poly.pdbx_seq_one_letter_code
_entity_poly.pdbx_strand_id
1 'polypeptide(L)'
;MLRKLSNFALLMGAILLTGCLKNDNDDKKGQEYIITEGAYIVNAGDPAHGVDGSLTYIDYSNGTAIRNIYPIGLNPSDVLVYGNKVYVVGCGTNTIYVLDKKTRTLIDKINTVDEMGEEAGIEPRYVVAYGSNTYVSTHGGYVAVIDTASLTITNKFKVGSYPEGMGVGVVENNKSVKEASLYVANSDNGNGNGSISKINLGSGSISEIRTEKIKNPRRIVVGGNTAFVLDAGSIDEEGIQKNAGVYVVDDNNVSMLIENATGMSASGSAIVTYNFPKGSSSVSYRVCDLYYGNLSYFTLSGDSSKPITNPTAICVDPNTGYLLIGNPGFVNLYDGNGNFVDSFDIGENPVGISYSYGTAIYNGN
;
A
#
# COMPACT_ATOMS: atom_id res chain seq x y z
N MET A 1 17.80 20.17 -12.64
CA MET A 1 17.13 19.52 -11.48
C MET A 1 16.60 18.12 -11.80
N LEU A 2 16.25 17.82 -13.04
CA LEU A 2 15.79 16.50 -13.55
C LEU A 2 16.87 15.38 -13.56
N ARG A 3 18.16 15.73 -13.50
CA ARG A 3 19.27 14.74 -13.47
C ARG A 3 19.37 13.89 -12.20
N LYS A 4 18.69 14.25 -11.12
CA LYS A 4 18.77 13.50 -9.83
C LYS A 4 17.77 12.35 -9.74
N LEU A 5 16.65 12.41 -10.48
CA LEU A 5 15.68 11.30 -10.50
C LEU A 5 16.15 10.13 -11.39
N SER A 6 16.91 10.40 -12.46
CA SER A 6 17.48 9.36 -13.31
C SER A 6 18.53 8.48 -12.61
N ASN A 7 19.21 9.02 -11.59
CA ASN A 7 20.13 8.22 -10.77
C ASN A 7 19.41 7.35 -9.73
N PHE A 8 18.11 7.60 -9.48
CA PHE A 8 17.30 6.83 -8.55
C PHE A 8 16.90 5.46 -9.14
N ALA A 9 16.62 5.41 -10.43
CA ALA A 9 16.32 4.15 -11.14
C ALA A 9 17.53 3.20 -11.21
N LEU A 10 18.76 3.72 -11.10
CA LEU A 10 19.98 2.91 -11.24
C LEU A 10 20.45 2.28 -9.92
N LEU A 11 19.98 2.72 -8.75
CA LEU A 11 20.44 2.19 -7.46
C LEU A 11 19.55 1.08 -6.89
N MET A 12 18.40 0.79 -7.49
CA MET A 12 17.47 -0.26 -7.04
C MET A 12 17.56 -1.59 -7.81
N GLY A 13 18.47 -1.69 -8.75
CA GLY A 13 18.61 -2.87 -9.61
C GLY A 13 19.34 -4.06 -9.00
N ALA A 14 19.54 -4.17 -7.69
CA ALA A 14 20.24 -5.33 -7.13
C ALA A 14 19.83 -5.62 -5.69
N ILE A 15 18.67 -6.19 -5.47
CA ILE A 15 18.57 -7.14 -4.36
C ILE A 15 19.12 -8.45 -4.91
N LEU A 16 20.44 -8.57 -4.86
CA LEU A 16 21.13 -9.84 -5.04
C LEU A 16 20.67 -10.78 -3.92
N LEU A 17 19.88 -11.77 -4.28
CA LEU A 17 19.81 -13.00 -3.51
C LEU A 17 21.24 -13.60 -3.52
N THR A 18 22.04 -13.30 -2.50
CA THR A 18 23.30 -13.99 -2.25
C THR A 18 22.99 -15.41 -1.76
N GLY A 19 22.62 -16.27 -2.68
CA GLY A 19 22.81 -17.70 -2.53
C GLY A 19 24.30 -17.95 -2.68
N CYS A 20 24.90 -18.69 -1.76
CA CYS A 20 26.28 -19.12 -1.75
C CYS A 20 26.74 -19.59 -3.14
N LEU A 21 27.64 -18.84 -3.77
CA LEU A 21 28.40 -19.31 -4.93
C LEU A 21 29.41 -20.34 -4.46
N LYS A 22 29.10 -21.61 -4.59
CA LYS A 22 30.13 -22.64 -4.75
C LYS A 22 30.66 -22.55 -6.17
N ASN A 23 31.95 -22.34 -6.25
CA ASN A 23 32.75 -22.41 -7.47
C ASN A 23 32.75 -23.85 -7.96
N ASP A 24 32.05 -24.14 -9.07
CA ASP A 24 32.33 -25.30 -9.90
C ASP A 24 31.89 -24.97 -11.34
N ASN A 25 32.82 -25.18 -12.25
CA ASN A 25 32.64 -25.10 -13.69
C ASN A 25 31.46 -25.99 -14.10
N ASP A 26 30.35 -25.39 -14.53
CA ASP A 26 29.53 -25.90 -15.62
C ASP A 26 28.30 -25.02 -15.82
N ASP A 27 27.98 -24.75 -17.08
CA ASP A 27 26.74 -24.18 -17.64
C ASP A 27 26.39 -22.76 -17.24
N LYS A 28 26.45 -21.87 -18.22
CA LYS A 28 25.86 -20.55 -18.25
C LYS A 28 24.33 -20.64 -18.00
N LYS A 29 23.94 -20.85 -16.76
CA LYS A 29 22.55 -20.58 -16.33
C LYS A 29 22.33 -19.09 -16.45
N GLY A 30 21.33 -18.70 -17.23
CA GLY A 30 20.93 -17.32 -17.37
C GLY A 30 20.64 -16.70 -16.00
N GLN A 31 20.93 -15.42 -15.86
CA GLN A 31 20.67 -14.68 -14.62
C GLN A 31 19.17 -14.42 -14.49
N GLU A 32 18.58 -14.76 -13.34
CA GLU A 32 17.18 -14.44 -13.04
C GLU A 32 17.04 -12.98 -12.61
N TYR A 33 16.01 -12.31 -13.13
CA TYR A 33 15.61 -10.96 -12.77
C TYR A 33 14.17 -10.96 -12.30
N ILE A 34 13.88 -10.09 -11.32
CA ILE A 34 12.49 -9.76 -10.97
C ILE A 34 11.96 -8.80 -12.04
N ILE A 35 10.83 -9.14 -12.61
CA ILE A 35 10.09 -8.28 -13.55
C ILE A 35 8.73 -7.91 -12.95
N THR A 36 8.26 -6.72 -13.28
CA THR A 36 6.88 -6.31 -12.96
C THR A 36 5.99 -6.78 -14.09
N GLU A 37 5.11 -7.75 -13.79
CA GLU A 37 4.18 -8.35 -14.78
C GLU A 37 2.95 -7.49 -14.99
N GLY A 38 2.56 -6.70 -13.97
CA GLY A 38 1.36 -5.89 -13.99
C GLY A 38 0.96 -5.41 -12.60
N ALA A 39 -0.30 -5.02 -12.46
CA ALA A 39 -0.85 -4.56 -11.18
C ALA A 39 -2.29 -4.99 -10.98
N TYR A 40 -2.64 -5.33 -9.75
CA TYR A 40 -4.01 -5.49 -9.30
C TYR A 40 -4.53 -4.20 -8.71
N ILE A 41 -5.75 -3.81 -9.08
CA ILE A 41 -6.42 -2.60 -8.61
C ILE A 41 -7.78 -2.99 -8.07
N VAL A 42 -8.02 -2.67 -6.81
CA VAL A 42 -9.35 -2.79 -6.22
C VAL A 42 -10.09 -1.46 -6.36
N ASN A 43 -11.31 -1.54 -6.86
CA ASN A 43 -12.20 -0.41 -7.08
C ASN A 43 -13.36 -0.51 -6.09
N ALA A 44 -13.59 0.54 -5.31
CA ALA A 44 -14.65 0.53 -4.29
C ALA A 44 -16.06 0.53 -4.88
N GLY A 45 -16.19 0.85 -6.17
CA GLY A 45 -17.48 1.04 -6.81
C GLY A 45 -18.12 2.38 -6.45
N ASP A 46 -19.41 2.48 -6.67
CA ASP A 46 -20.24 3.61 -6.27
C ASP A 46 -21.57 3.09 -5.67
N PRO A 47 -21.59 2.74 -4.37
CA PRO A 47 -22.77 2.21 -3.72
C PRO A 47 -23.99 3.15 -3.79
N ALA A 48 -23.75 4.46 -3.84
CA ALA A 48 -24.84 5.44 -3.92
C ALA A 48 -25.61 5.35 -5.25
N HIS A 49 -24.95 4.85 -6.31
CA HIS A 49 -25.56 4.61 -7.62
C HIS A 49 -25.69 3.11 -7.96
N GLY A 50 -25.56 2.22 -6.97
CA GLY A 50 -25.72 0.77 -7.15
C GLY A 50 -24.58 0.08 -7.92
N VAL A 51 -23.38 0.66 -7.92
CA VAL A 51 -22.20 0.07 -8.55
C VAL A 51 -21.37 -0.66 -7.51
N ASP A 52 -21.30 -1.99 -7.63
CA ASP A 52 -20.47 -2.82 -6.76
C ASP A 52 -18.97 -2.59 -6.98
N GLY A 53 -18.20 -2.89 -5.95
CA GLY A 53 -16.75 -2.94 -6.05
C GLY A 53 -16.26 -4.08 -6.93
N SER A 54 -15.09 -3.88 -7.49
CA SER A 54 -14.50 -4.81 -8.45
C SER A 54 -12.99 -4.93 -8.33
N LEU A 55 -12.43 -5.98 -8.92
CA LEU A 55 -11.00 -6.18 -9.07
C LEU A 55 -10.61 -6.10 -10.55
N THR A 56 -9.61 -5.27 -10.85
CA THR A 56 -9.01 -5.15 -12.18
C THR A 56 -7.56 -5.63 -12.14
N TYR A 57 -7.10 -6.30 -13.19
CA TYR A 57 -5.69 -6.60 -13.40
C TYR A 57 -5.19 -5.89 -14.66
N ILE A 58 -4.11 -5.15 -14.54
CA ILE A 58 -3.38 -4.57 -15.67
C ILE A 58 -2.27 -5.54 -16.04
N ASP A 59 -2.27 -6.00 -17.26
CA ASP A 59 -1.25 -6.87 -17.84
C ASP A 59 -0.28 -6.01 -18.66
N TYR A 60 0.93 -5.82 -18.14
CA TYR A 60 1.95 -5.00 -18.82
C TYR A 60 2.54 -5.68 -20.06
N SER A 61 2.43 -7.02 -20.18
CA SER A 61 2.91 -7.71 -21.36
C SER A 61 2.09 -7.41 -22.62
N ASN A 62 0.79 -7.14 -22.43
CA ASN A 62 -0.18 -6.88 -23.50
C ASN A 62 -0.64 -5.42 -23.53
N GLY A 63 -0.29 -4.61 -22.52
CA GLY A 63 -0.81 -3.25 -22.37
C GLY A 63 -2.33 -3.20 -22.22
N THR A 64 -2.93 -4.15 -21.49
CA THR A 64 -4.39 -4.28 -21.38
C THR A 64 -4.86 -4.35 -19.93
N ALA A 65 -6.07 -3.85 -19.65
CA ALA A 65 -6.75 -4.02 -18.37
C ALA A 65 -7.87 -5.07 -18.49
N ILE A 66 -7.81 -6.07 -17.60
CA ILE A 66 -8.86 -7.10 -17.45
C ILE A 66 -9.71 -6.67 -16.27
N ARG A 67 -10.90 -6.14 -16.55
CA ARG A 67 -11.83 -5.63 -15.52
C ARG A 67 -12.73 -6.74 -14.98
N ASN A 68 -13.23 -6.53 -13.76
CA ASN A 68 -14.20 -7.42 -13.11
C ASN A 68 -13.74 -8.87 -13.03
N ILE A 69 -12.46 -9.08 -12.68
CA ILE A 69 -11.86 -10.42 -12.54
C ILE A 69 -12.68 -11.27 -11.57
N TYR A 70 -13.13 -10.66 -10.49
CA TYR A 70 -13.93 -11.31 -9.46
C TYR A 70 -14.91 -10.29 -8.83
N PRO A 71 -16.18 -10.71 -8.56
CA PRO A 71 -17.14 -9.87 -7.85
C PRO A 71 -16.76 -9.80 -6.37
N ILE A 72 -16.37 -8.61 -5.92
CA ILE A 72 -15.94 -8.39 -4.52
C ILE A 72 -17.11 -7.94 -3.65
N GLY A 73 -18.17 -7.42 -4.25
CA GLY A 73 -19.33 -6.87 -3.54
C GLY A 73 -19.09 -5.42 -3.09
N LEU A 74 -19.79 -5.01 -2.04
CA LEU A 74 -19.81 -3.61 -1.62
C LEU A 74 -18.49 -3.17 -0.99
N ASN A 75 -18.03 -1.98 -1.40
CA ASN A 75 -17.02 -1.19 -0.73
C ASN A 75 -15.74 -1.96 -0.34
N PRO A 76 -15.09 -2.69 -1.28
CA PRO A 76 -13.77 -3.24 -0.98
C PRO A 76 -12.76 -2.10 -0.73
N SER A 77 -11.72 -2.37 0.05
CA SER A 77 -10.86 -1.31 0.60
C SER A 77 -9.38 -1.44 0.27
N ASP A 78 -8.87 -2.66 0.05
CA ASP A 78 -7.43 -2.85 -0.19
C ASP A 78 -7.15 -4.14 -0.97
N VAL A 79 -5.96 -4.22 -1.57
CA VAL A 79 -5.45 -5.39 -2.28
C VAL A 79 -3.96 -5.57 -2.04
N LEU A 80 -3.54 -6.81 -1.82
CA LEU A 80 -2.14 -7.19 -1.64
C LEU A 80 -1.79 -8.41 -2.50
N VAL A 81 -0.74 -8.30 -3.29
CA VAL A 81 -0.08 -9.44 -3.92
C VAL A 81 1.03 -9.94 -3.01
N TYR A 82 0.93 -11.18 -2.55
CA TYR A 82 1.97 -11.79 -1.71
C TYR A 82 2.20 -13.25 -2.09
N GLY A 83 3.44 -13.58 -2.44
CA GLY A 83 3.78 -14.89 -3.01
C GLY A 83 3.03 -15.15 -4.31
N ASN A 84 2.29 -16.26 -4.37
CA ASN A 84 1.44 -16.64 -5.51
C ASN A 84 -0.05 -16.30 -5.30
N LYS A 85 -0.37 -15.46 -4.32
CA LYS A 85 -1.75 -15.11 -3.95
C LYS A 85 -2.02 -13.62 -4.07
N VAL A 86 -3.29 -13.30 -4.29
CA VAL A 86 -3.86 -11.95 -4.24
C VAL A 86 -4.90 -11.92 -3.14
N TYR A 87 -4.68 -11.10 -2.13
CA TYR A 87 -5.61 -10.89 -1.03
C TYR A 87 -6.40 -9.62 -1.30
N VAL A 88 -7.71 -9.71 -1.33
CA VAL A 88 -8.61 -8.56 -1.55
C VAL A 88 -9.49 -8.38 -0.34
N VAL A 89 -9.47 -7.19 0.22
CA VAL A 89 -10.23 -6.85 1.42
C VAL A 89 -11.61 -6.34 1.04
N GLY A 90 -12.63 -7.17 1.26
CA GLY A 90 -14.05 -6.84 1.08
C GLY A 90 -14.62 -6.26 2.37
N CYS A 91 -14.45 -4.95 2.57
CA CYS A 91 -14.90 -4.26 3.77
C CYS A 91 -16.41 -4.42 4.00
N GLY A 92 -17.22 -4.10 3.01
CA GLY A 92 -18.70 -4.19 3.13
C GLY A 92 -19.24 -5.62 3.15
N THR A 93 -18.40 -6.63 2.90
CA THR A 93 -18.77 -8.05 2.96
C THR A 93 -18.12 -8.80 4.12
N ASN A 94 -17.32 -8.11 4.94
CA ASN A 94 -16.52 -8.70 6.03
C ASN A 94 -15.68 -9.91 5.58
N THR A 95 -15.16 -9.88 4.34
CA THR A 95 -14.53 -11.05 3.73
C THR A 95 -13.20 -10.70 3.09
N ILE A 96 -12.19 -11.51 3.36
CA ILE A 96 -10.93 -11.50 2.62
C ILE A 96 -11.03 -12.55 1.51
N TYR A 97 -11.01 -12.08 0.27
CA TYR A 97 -10.97 -12.96 -0.90
C TYR A 97 -9.52 -13.28 -1.23
N VAL A 98 -9.21 -14.54 -1.39
CA VAL A 98 -7.87 -15.00 -1.76
C VAL A 98 -7.92 -15.63 -3.14
N LEU A 99 -7.21 -15.03 -4.10
CA LEU A 99 -7.15 -15.50 -5.48
C LEU A 99 -5.73 -16.00 -5.81
N ASP A 100 -5.63 -16.91 -6.76
CA ASP A 100 -4.35 -17.27 -7.37
C ASP A 100 -3.84 -16.11 -8.24
N LYS A 101 -2.60 -15.70 -8.03
CA LYS A 101 -2.00 -14.56 -8.72
C LYS A 101 -1.95 -14.74 -10.25
N LYS A 102 -1.71 -15.95 -10.74
CA LYS A 102 -1.51 -16.21 -12.17
C LYS A 102 -2.81 -16.48 -12.90
N THR A 103 -3.65 -17.37 -12.34
CA THR A 103 -4.92 -17.77 -12.96
C THR A 103 -6.06 -16.82 -12.64
N ARG A 104 -5.92 -16.01 -11.56
CA ARG A 104 -6.93 -15.09 -11.06
C ARG A 104 -8.21 -15.76 -10.57
N THR A 105 -8.15 -17.06 -10.33
CA THR A 105 -9.26 -17.85 -9.81
C THR A 105 -9.30 -17.77 -8.27
N LEU A 106 -10.50 -17.82 -7.72
CA LEU A 106 -10.68 -17.84 -6.26
C LEU A 106 -10.06 -19.12 -5.68
N ILE A 107 -9.25 -18.95 -4.62
CA ILE A 107 -8.72 -20.03 -3.79
C ILE A 107 -9.60 -20.19 -2.57
N ASP A 108 -9.89 -19.07 -1.85
CA ASP A 108 -10.60 -19.11 -0.58
C ASP A 108 -11.30 -17.78 -0.26
N LYS A 109 -12.22 -17.84 0.73
CA LYS A 109 -12.91 -16.71 1.33
C LYS A 109 -12.86 -16.84 2.84
N ILE A 110 -12.25 -15.85 3.50
CA ILE A 110 -12.12 -15.80 4.95
C ILE A 110 -13.09 -14.73 5.45
N ASN A 111 -14.20 -15.12 6.07
CA ASN A 111 -15.12 -14.16 6.68
C ASN A 111 -14.58 -13.77 8.06
N THR A 112 -14.23 -12.50 8.21
CA THR A 112 -13.59 -12.02 9.45
C THR A 112 -14.54 -12.00 10.64
N VAL A 113 -15.84 -11.80 10.43
CA VAL A 113 -16.85 -11.84 11.50
C VAL A 113 -17.06 -13.28 11.99
N ASP A 114 -17.16 -14.25 11.08
CA ASP A 114 -17.33 -15.66 11.46
C ASP A 114 -16.13 -16.18 12.26
N GLU A 115 -14.91 -15.77 11.88
CA GLU A 115 -13.66 -16.25 12.50
C GLU A 115 -13.28 -15.49 13.79
N MET A 116 -13.63 -14.20 13.90
CA MET A 116 -13.20 -13.34 15.00
C MET A 116 -14.32 -12.92 15.95
N GLY A 117 -15.58 -13.07 15.55
CA GLY A 117 -16.77 -12.55 16.20
C GLY A 117 -17.21 -11.19 15.66
N GLU A 118 -18.50 -10.87 15.82
CA GLU A 118 -19.15 -9.67 15.23
C GLU A 118 -18.44 -8.36 15.59
N GLU A 119 -18.02 -8.19 16.83
CA GLU A 119 -17.33 -6.96 17.25
C GLU A 119 -15.92 -6.85 16.68
N ALA A 120 -15.16 -7.94 16.69
CA ALA A 120 -13.74 -7.91 16.33
C ALA A 120 -13.50 -7.98 14.83
N GLY A 121 -14.35 -8.69 14.08
CA GLY A 121 -14.17 -8.97 12.66
C GLY A 121 -14.83 -7.97 11.71
N ILE A 122 -15.55 -6.98 12.23
CA ILE A 122 -16.33 -6.04 11.40
C ILE A 122 -15.45 -5.13 10.54
N GLU A 123 -15.86 -4.93 9.31
CA GLU A 123 -15.26 -3.97 8.37
C GLU A 123 -13.73 -4.09 8.25
N PRO A 124 -13.19 -5.20 7.68
CA PRO A 124 -11.77 -5.30 7.39
C PRO A 124 -11.33 -4.17 6.43
N ARG A 125 -10.14 -3.57 6.69
CA ARG A 125 -9.73 -2.34 6.00
C ARG A 125 -8.49 -2.48 5.13
N TYR A 126 -7.38 -2.91 5.72
CA TYR A 126 -6.10 -2.99 5.02
C TYR A 126 -5.43 -4.33 5.27
N VAL A 127 -4.60 -4.74 4.31
CA VAL A 127 -3.83 -5.98 4.40
C VAL A 127 -2.36 -5.72 4.13
N VAL A 128 -1.48 -6.27 4.98
CA VAL A 128 -0.04 -6.30 4.77
C VAL A 128 0.49 -7.71 5.06
N ALA A 129 1.70 -8.01 4.64
CA ALA A 129 2.30 -9.33 4.85
C ALA A 129 3.72 -9.26 5.43
N TYR A 130 4.05 -10.26 6.23
CA TYR A 130 5.40 -10.52 6.69
C TYR A 130 5.59 -12.00 7.04
N GLY A 131 6.65 -12.61 6.51
CA GLY A 131 6.95 -14.04 6.73
C GLY A 131 5.84 -14.95 6.18
N SER A 132 5.34 -15.84 7.01
CA SER A 132 4.24 -16.77 6.66
C SER A 132 2.85 -16.20 6.91
N ASN A 133 2.72 -14.92 7.28
CA ASN A 133 1.45 -14.34 7.68
C ASN A 133 1.06 -13.12 6.84
N THR A 134 -0.24 -12.94 6.64
CA THR A 134 -0.85 -11.66 6.33
C THR A 134 -1.59 -11.12 7.55
N TYR A 135 -1.63 -9.80 7.65
CA TYR A 135 -2.24 -9.07 8.76
C TYR A 135 -3.35 -8.20 8.19
N VAL A 136 -4.55 -8.26 8.77
CA VAL A 136 -5.72 -7.50 8.30
C VAL A 136 -6.25 -6.65 9.45
N SER A 137 -6.29 -5.33 9.27
CA SER A 137 -6.94 -4.42 10.23
C SER A 137 -8.45 -4.48 10.08
N THR A 138 -9.19 -4.36 11.20
CA THR A 138 -10.66 -4.33 11.22
C THR A 138 -11.15 -3.16 12.06
N HIS A 139 -12.22 -2.49 11.66
CA HIS A 139 -12.79 -1.37 12.42
C HIS A 139 -13.26 -1.76 13.83
N GLY A 140 -13.40 -3.05 14.10
CA GLY A 140 -13.64 -3.58 15.45
C GLY A 140 -12.51 -3.36 16.46
N GLY A 141 -11.39 -2.73 16.05
CA GLY A 141 -10.26 -2.47 16.93
C GLY A 141 -9.26 -3.61 17.02
N TYR A 142 -9.14 -4.42 15.96
CA TYR A 142 -8.26 -5.57 15.94
C TYR A 142 -7.43 -5.64 14.65
N VAL A 143 -6.37 -6.43 14.72
CA VAL A 143 -5.62 -6.93 13.56
C VAL A 143 -5.70 -8.46 13.58
N ALA A 144 -6.28 -9.04 12.54
CA ALA A 144 -6.28 -10.49 12.30
C ALA A 144 -4.91 -10.94 11.79
N VAL A 145 -4.45 -12.11 12.21
CA VAL A 145 -3.26 -12.79 11.69
C VAL A 145 -3.71 -14.00 10.90
N ILE A 146 -3.48 -13.99 9.59
CA ILE A 146 -3.86 -15.07 8.68
C ILE A 146 -2.60 -15.81 8.25
N ASP A 147 -2.53 -17.11 8.49
CA ASP A 147 -1.47 -17.96 7.96
C ASP A 147 -1.61 -18.12 6.44
N THR A 148 -0.55 -17.86 5.69
CA THR A 148 -0.61 -17.84 4.22
C THR A 148 -0.71 -19.22 3.57
N ALA A 149 -0.43 -20.29 4.31
CA ALA A 149 -0.52 -21.66 3.82
C ALA A 149 -1.92 -22.25 4.07
N SER A 150 -2.42 -22.16 5.32
CA SER A 150 -3.72 -22.69 5.68
C SER A 150 -4.90 -21.78 5.35
N LEU A 151 -4.64 -20.49 5.14
CA LEU A 151 -5.65 -19.43 4.93
C LEU A 151 -6.67 -19.30 6.07
N THR A 152 -6.22 -19.56 7.31
CA THR A 152 -7.03 -19.44 8.52
C THR A 152 -6.54 -18.30 9.40
N ILE A 153 -7.43 -17.68 10.16
CA ILE A 153 -7.06 -16.71 11.19
C ILE A 153 -6.51 -17.47 12.40
N THR A 154 -5.21 -17.34 12.65
CA THR A 154 -4.51 -18.06 13.71
C THR A 154 -4.38 -17.25 15.00
N ASN A 155 -4.48 -15.92 14.91
CA ASN A 155 -4.38 -15.01 16.05
C ASN A 155 -5.06 -13.68 15.73
N LYS A 156 -5.31 -12.86 16.77
CA LYS A 156 -5.73 -11.47 16.62
C LYS A 156 -5.10 -10.59 17.69
N PHE A 157 -4.73 -9.38 17.34
CA PHE A 157 -4.19 -8.37 18.25
C PHE A 157 -5.23 -7.28 18.48
N LYS A 158 -5.52 -6.96 19.75
CA LYS A 158 -6.37 -5.81 20.07
C LYS A 158 -5.51 -4.54 19.98
N VAL A 159 -5.95 -3.58 19.16
CA VAL A 159 -5.27 -2.31 18.91
C VAL A 159 -6.19 -1.12 19.27
N GLY A 160 -5.89 0.07 18.77
CA GLY A 160 -6.75 1.23 19.01
C GLY A 160 -8.07 1.20 18.23
N SER A 161 -8.82 2.30 18.35
CA SER A 161 -10.14 2.46 17.74
C SER A 161 -10.05 2.70 16.24
N TYR A 162 -10.88 2.02 15.46
CA TYR A 162 -10.96 2.13 13.99
C TYR A 162 -9.60 2.00 13.30
N PRO A 163 -8.94 0.83 13.35
CA PRO A 163 -7.70 0.58 12.65
C PRO A 163 -7.86 0.69 11.13
N GLU A 164 -6.91 1.36 10.51
CA GLU A 164 -6.81 1.61 9.07
C GLU A 164 -5.50 1.01 8.53
N GLY A 165 -4.72 1.78 7.74
CA GLY A 165 -3.50 1.33 7.11
C GLY A 165 -2.41 0.87 8.08
N MET A 166 -1.63 -0.08 7.62
CA MET A 166 -0.57 -0.71 8.40
C MET A 166 0.75 -0.71 7.62
N GLY A 167 1.85 -0.84 8.34
CA GLY A 167 3.18 -1.04 7.75
C GLY A 167 4.07 -1.89 8.62
N VAL A 168 4.90 -2.72 8.00
CA VAL A 168 5.86 -3.58 8.70
C VAL A 168 7.24 -2.96 8.62
N GLY A 169 7.87 -2.73 9.77
CA GLY A 169 9.27 -2.35 9.89
C GLY A 169 10.11 -3.54 10.32
N VAL A 170 11.27 -3.71 9.68
CA VAL A 170 12.21 -4.76 10.02
C VAL A 170 13.56 -4.13 10.33
N VAL A 171 14.11 -4.45 11.50
CA VAL A 171 15.41 -3.98 11.94
C VAL A 171 16.30 -5.18 12.20
N GLU A 172 17.51 -5.13 11.69
CA GLU A 172 18.54 -6.11 12.00
C GLU A 172 19.40 -5.59 13.15
N ASN A 173 19.40 -6.32 14.26
CA ASN A 173 20.22 -5.96 15.41
C ASN A 173 21.68 -6.40 15.20
N ASN A 174 22.59 -6.00 16.13
CA ASN A 174 24.02 -6.30 16.08
C ASN A 174 24.37 -7.81 16.12
N LYS A 175 23.37 -8.68 16.30
CA LYS A 175 23.51 -10.15 16.29
C LYS A 175 22.92 -10.79 15.03
N SER A 176 22.63 -9.99 14.00
CA SER A 176 21.96 -10.41 12.75
C SER A 176 20.57 -11.03 12.99
N VAL A 177 19.94 -10.71 14.12
CA VAL A 177 18.56 -11.09 14.39
C VAL A 177 17.63 -10.01 13.84
N LYS A 178 16.72 -10.40 12.97
CA LYS A 178 15.71 -9.51 12.43
C LYS A 178 14.54 -9.40 13.40
N GLU A 179 14.28 -8.19 13.84
CA GLU A 179 13.11 -7.86 14.66
C GLU A 179 12.09 -7.14 13.77
N ALA A 180 10.89 -7.69 13.70
CA ALA A 180 9.81 -7.11 12.92
C ALA A 180 8.74 -6.51 13.83
N SER A 181 8.30 -5.31 13.49
CA SER A 181 7.20 -4.64 14.15
C SER A 181 6.13 -4.23 13.13
N LEU A 182 4.88 -4.45 13.48
CA LEU A 182 3.73 -3.98 12.72
C LEU A 182 3.21 -2.69 13.36
N TYR A 183 3.12 -1.64 12.56
CA TYR A 183 2.55 -0.36 12.95
C TYR A 183 1.15 -0.25 12.37
N VAL A 184 0.19 0.16 13.19
CA VAL A 184 -1.24 0.23 12.84
C VAL A 184 -1.75 1.63 13.09
N ALA A 185 -2.31 2.26 12.06
CA ALA A 185 -2.98 3.55 12.17
C ALA A 185 -4.38 3.36 12.77
N ASN A 186 -4.65 3.95 13.93
CA ASN A 186 -5.96 3.92 14.57
C ASN A 186 -6.61 5.29 14.40
N SER A 187 -7.60 5.38 13.49
CA SER A 187 -8.18 6.66 13.06
C SER A 187 -9.20 7.23 14.03
N ASP A 188 -9.67 6.44 14.99
CA ASP A 188 -10.76 6.81 15.90
C ASP A 188 -12.02 7.33 15.15
N ASN A 189 -12.28 6.75 13.98
CA ASN A 189 -13.35 7.18 13.07
C ASN A 189 -13.32 8.69 12.71
N GLY A 190 -12.14 9.31 12.77
CA GLY A 190 -11.98 10.74 12.51
C GLY A 190 -12.40 11.68 13.65
N ASN A 191 -12.64 11.16 14.86
CA ASN A 191 -13.01 11.96 16.03
C ASN A 191 -11.86 12.80 16.63
N GLY A 192 -10.66 12.69 16.05
CA GLY A 192 -9.51 13.50 16.42
C GLY A 192 -8.66 12.94 17.56
N ASN A 193 -8.92 11.71 18.03
CA ASN A 193 -8.14 11.01 19.05
C ASN A 193 -7.32 9.87 18.48
N GLY A 194 -6.85 10.01 17.23
CA GLY A 194 -6.05 9.00 16.54
C GLY A 194 -4.80 8.59 17.30
N SER A 195 -4.33 7.38 17.06
CA SER A 195 -3.12 6.83 17.66
C SER A 195 -2.43 5.85 16.70
N ILE A 196 -1.25 5.37 17.09
CA ILE A 196 -0.53 4.34 16.36
C ILE A 196 -0.23 3.20 17.31
N SER A 197 -0.69 2.00 17.01
CA SER A 197 -0.26 0.80 17.74
C SER A 197 0.99 0.22 17.07
N LYS A 198 2.00 -0.13 17.88
CA LYS A 198 3.20 -0.85 17.46
C LYS A 198 3.20 -2.24 18.09
N ILE A 199 3.14 -3.26 17.25
CA ILE A 199 3.10 -4.67 17.64
C ILE A 199 4.46 -5.30 17.31
N ASN A 200 5.18 -5.81 18.30
CA ASN A 200 6.37 -6.63 18.05
C ASN A 200 5.90 -8.01 17.57
N LEU A 201 6.21 -8.38 16.32
CA LEU A 201 5.71 -9.62 15.72
C LEU A 201 6.36 -10.90 16.28
N GLY A 202 7.52 -10.78 16.96
CA GLY A 202 8.17 -11.90 17.60
C GLY A 202 7.59 -12.22 18.98
N SER A 203 7.32 -11.21 19.80
CA SER A 203 6.82 -11.37 21.18
C SER A 203 5.29 -11.21 21.29
N GLY A 204 4.65 -10.56 20.31
CA GLY A 204 3.23 -10.19 20.40
C GLY A 204 2.95 -8.99 21.32
N SER A 205 3.99 -8.35 21.86
CA SER A 205 3.80 -7.17 22.73
C SER A 205 3.31 -5.97 21.93
N ILE A 206 2.43 -5.18 22.52
CA ILE A 206 1.80 -4.02 21.89
C ILE A 206 2.11 -2.78 22.73
N SER A 207 2.54 -1.72 22.06
CA SER A 207 2.64 -0.39 22.62
C SER A 207 1.81 0.60 21.78
N GLU A 208 1.36 1.69 22.39
CA GLU A 208 0.59 2.72 21.71
C GLU A 208 1.34 4.05 21.73
N ILE A 209 1.42 4.70 20.58
CA ILE A 209 1.94 6.04 20.40
C ILE A 209 0.75 6.98 20.24
N ARG A 210 0.53 7.86 21.22
CA ARG A 210 -0.55 8.84 21.23
C ARG A 210 0.03 10.24 21.37
N THR A 211 -0.40 11.16 20.53
CA THR A 211 0.11 12.54 20.50
C THR A 211 -0.94 13.49 19.95
N GLU A 212 -0.89 14.74 20.40
CA GLU A 212 -1.77 15.81 19.90
C GLU A 212 -1.59 16.12 18.40
N LYS A 213 -0.50 15.64 17.77
CA LYS A 213 -0.20 15.88 16.36
C LYS A 213 -0.90 14.88 15.43
N ILE A 214 -1.17 13.66 15.89
CA ILE A 214 -1.83 12.61 15.13
C ILE A 214 -3.32 12.61 15.48
N LYS A 215 -4.17 12.89 14.50
CA LYS A 215 -5.61 13.08 14.71
C LYS A 215 -6.47 12.01 14.05
N ASN A 216 -6.13 11.67 12.80
CA ASN A 216 -6.92 10.76 11.97
C ASN A 216 -5.99 10.01 11.01
N PRO A 217 -5.10 9.16 11.53
CA PRO A 217 -4.12 8.44 10.71
C PRO A 217 -4.81 7.40 9.82
N ARG A 218 -4.44 7.39 8.54
CA ARG A 218 -5.09 6.58 7.50
C ARG A 218 -4.17 5.55 6.86
N ARG A 219 -2.89 5.86 6.70
CA ARG A 219 -1.92 4.97 6.06
C ARG A 219 -0.58 5.07 6.75
N ILE A 220 0.14 3.95 6.82
CA ILE A 220 1.50 3.90 7.37
C ILE A 220 2.42 3.21 6.39
N VAL A 221 3.59 3.79 6.21
CA VAL A 221 4.76 3.17 5.57
C VAL A 221 5.88 3.16 6.59
N VAL A 222 6.67 2.09 6.65
CA VAL A 222 7.73 1.96 7.64
C VAL A 222 9.08 1.71 6.97
N GLY A 223 10.08 2.48 7.36
CA GLY A 223 11.48 2.29 7.01
C GLY A 223 12.32 2.05 8.27
N GLY A 224 12.82 0.82 8.46
CA GLY A 224 13.50 0.46 9.71
C GLY A 224 12.57 0.58 10.93
N ASN A 225 12.88 1.48 11.86
CA ASN A 225 12.05 1.80 13.04
C ASN A 225 11.20 3.08 12.86
N THR A 226 11.35 3.78 11.76
CA THR A 226 10.65 5.05 11.51
C THR A 226 9.37 4.80 10.75
N ALA A 227 8.24 5.22 11.30
CA ALA A 227 6.96 5.19 10.63
C ALA A 227 6.65 6.54 9.98
N PHE A 228 6.16 6.49 8.74
CA PHE A 228 5.64 7.63 8.00
C PHE A 228 4.13 7.46 7.91
N VAL A 229 3.41 8.39 8.52
CA VAL A 229 1.97 8.29 8.76
C VAL A 229 1.25 9.34 7.94
N LEU A 230 0.42 8.91 7.01
CA LEU A 230 -0.55 9.79 6.36
C LEU A 230 -1.70 10.02 7.33
N ASP A 231 -1.84 11.26 7.79
CA ASP A 231 -2.90 11.70 8.68
C ASP A 231 -3.87 12.62 7.93
N ALA A 232 -5.15 12.33 7.98
CA ALA A 232 -6.17 13.16 7.35
C ALA A 232 -6.46 14.43 8.16
N GLY A 233 -5.89 14.59 9.34
CA GLY A 233 -6.09 15.73 10.20
C GLY A 233 -7.50 15.79 10.78
N SER A 234 -7.98 17.01 10.96
CA SER A 234 -9.33 17.30 11.44
C SER A 234 -10.06 18.25 10.49
N ILE A 235 -11.38 18.26 10.59
CA ILE A 235 -12.23 19.24 9.90
C ILE A 235 -12.72 20.23 10.95
N ASP A 236 -12.51 21.53 10.71
CA ASP A 236 -13.01 22.58 11.61
C ASP A 236 -14.51 22.86 11.38
N GLU A 237 -15.09 23.78 12.19
CA GLU A 237 -16.51 24.16 12.12
C GLU A 237 -16.89 24.78 10.77
N GLU A 238 -15.93 25.33 10.04
CA GLU A 238 -16.10 25.91 8.70
C GLU A 238 -15.97 24.85 7.59
N GLY A 239 -15.69 23.59 7.93
CA GLY A 239 -15.51 22.47 6.99
C GLY A 239 -14.12 22.44 6.35
N ILE A 240 -13.17 23.19 6.88
CA ILE A 240 -11.79 23.27 6.37
C ILE A 240 -10.93 22.17 7.03
N GLN A 241 -10.19 21.45 6.18
CA GLN A 241 -9.25 20.43 6.64
C GLN A 241 -8.00 21.09 7.23
N LYS A 242 -7.63 20.70 8.44
CA LYS A 242 -6.46 21.18 9.19
C LYS A 242 -5.52 20.02 9.53
N ASN A 243 -4.23 20.33 9.55
CA ASN A 243 -3.17 19.41 9.99
C ASN A 243 -3.12 18.07 9.23
N ALA A 244 -3.70 18.00 8.02
CA ALA A 244 -3.52 16.86 7.13
C ALA A 244 -2.09 16.82 6.58
N GLY A 245 -1.54 15.63 6.43
CA GLY A 245 -0.21 15.47 5.84
C GLY A 245 0.47 14.16 6.20
N VAL A 246 1.74 14.07 5.84
CA VAL A 246 2.60 12.96 6.26
C VAL A 246 3.42 13.38 7.46
N TYR A 247 3.35 12.57 8.51
CA TYR A 247 4.13 12.74 9.73
C TYR A 247 5.20 11.66 9.83
N VAL A 248 6.38 12.05 10.32
CA VAL A 248 7.43 11.13 10.76
C VAL A 248 7.17 10.78 12.21
N VAL A 249 7.18 9.50 12.52
CA VAL A 249 7.04 8.97 13.87
C VAL A 249 8.24 8.08 14.15
N ASP A 250 9.10 8.56 15.04
CA ASP A 250 10.29 7.88 15.53
C ASP A 250 10.21 7.78 17.04
N ASP A 251 9.90 6.61 17.56
CA ASP A 251 9.55 6.35 18.95
C ASP A 251 8.50 7.35 19.47
N ASN A 252 8.91 8.34 20.30
CA ASN A 252 8.03 9.35 20.88
C ASN A 252 8.12 10.71 20.17
N ASN A 253 8.94 10.82 19.12
CA ASN A 253 9.09 12.06 18.37
C ASN A 253 8.20 12.04 17.14
N VAL A 254 7.31 13.03 17.04
CA VAL A 254 6.39 13.19 15.91
C VAL A 254 6.56 14.58 15.31
N SER A 255 6.84 14.61 14.00
CA SER A 255 6.98 15.86 13.24
C SER A 255 6.32 15.74 11.87
N MET A 256 5.76 16.85 11.39
CA MET A 256 5.20 16.91 10.04
C MET A 256 6.34 16.92 9.00
N LEU A 257 6.23 16.08 8.00
CA LEU A 257 7.17 15.97 6.88
C LEU A 257 6.61 16.62 5.62
N ILE A 258 5.35 16.32 5.27
CA ILE A 258 4.69 16.83 4.06
C ILE A 258 3.30 17.34 4.44
N GLU A 259 3.08 18.63 4.27
CA GLU A 259 1.78 19.26 4.54
C GLU A 259 0.77 18.98 3.45
N ASN A 260 -0.50 18.89 3.81
CA ASN A 260 -1.67 18.75 2.93
C ASN A 260 -1.64 17.52 2.02
N ALA A 261 -0.83 16.51 2.33
CA ALA A 261 -0.87 15.23 1.63
C ALA A 261 -2.19 14.51 1.93
N THR A 262 -2.83 13.99 0.88
CA THR A 262 -4.10 13.24 0.98
C THR A 262 -3.98 11.81 0.45
N GLY A 263 -2.88 11.50 -0.25
CA GLY A 263 -2.49 10.15 -0.62
C GLY A 263 -0.99 9.96 -0.55
N MET A 264 -0.56 8.73 -0.27
CA MET A 264 0.84 8.40 -0.04
C MET A 264 1.16 7.00 -0.57
N SER A 265 2.31 6.90 -1.22
CA SER A 265 2.99 5.63 -1.50
C SER A 265 4.48 5.78 -1.22
N ALA A 266 5.15 4.67 -0.96
CA ALA A 266 6.59 4.66 -0.79
C ALA A 266 7.25 3.57 -1.62
N SER A 267 8.49 3.85 -2.02
CA SER A 267 9.35 2.90 -2.71
C SER A 267 10.79 3.16 -2.29
N GLY A 268 11.44 2.15 -1.76
CA GLY A 268 12.82 2.24 -1.29
C GLY A 268 13.01 3.39 -0.29
N SER A 269 13.76 4.42 -0.69
CA SER A 269 14.05 5.58 0.14
C SER A 269 13.21 6.81 -0.21
N ALA A 270 12.12 6.67 -0.96
CA ALA A 270 11.28 7.79 -1.35
C ALA A 270 9.83 7.62 -0.92
N ILE A 271 9.22 8.71 -0.47
CA ILE A 271 7.77 8.85 -0.30
C ILE A 271 7.25 9.76 -1.40
N VAL A 272 6.23 9.30 -2.12
CA VAL A 272 5.50 10.08 -3.12
C VAL A 272 4.09 10.34 -2.61
N THR A 273 3.63 11.58 -2.72
CA THR A 273 2.29 11.98 -2.30
C THR A 273 1.56 12.72 -3.42
N TYR A 274 0.25 12.62 -3.40
CA TYR A 274 -0.60 13.63 -3.99
C TYR A 274 -1.27 14.47 -2.89
N ASN A 275 -1.48 15.75 -3.20
CA ASN A 275 -2.12 16.70 -2.33
C ASN A 275 -3.40 17.17 -3.03
N PHE A 276 -4.53 16.72 -2.52
CA PHE A 276 -5.86 17.08 -3.02
C PHE A 276 -6.81 17.25 -1.84
N PRO A 277 -6.59 18.26 -0.98
CA PRO A 277 -7.42 18.49 0.19
C PRO A 277 -8.87 18.82 -0.22
N LYS A 278 -9.80 18.50 0.66
CA LYS A 278 -11.23 18.77 0.45
C LYS A 278 -11.47 20.23 0.06
N GLY A 279 -12.17 20.43 -1.05
CA GLY A 279 -12.45 21.77 -1.62
C GLY A 279 -11.36 22.31 -2.56
N SER A 280 -10.27 21.57 -2.78
CA SER A 280 -9.27 21.92 -3.79
C SER A 280 -9.80 21.69 -5.21
N SER A 281 -9.40 22.56 -6.14
CA SER A 281 -9.65 22.38 -7.57
C SER A 281 -8.42 21.90 -8.34
N SER A 282 -7.28 21.74 -7.67
CA SER A 282 -6.02 21.35 -8.30
C SER A 282 -5.30 20.27 -7.48
N VAL A 283 -4.67 19.35 -8.18
CA VAL A 283 -3.82 18.31 -7.59
C VAL A 283 -2.37 18.76 -7.68
N SER A 284 -1.62 18.57 -6.60
CA SER A 284 -0.16 18.71 -6.63
C SER A 284 0.50 17.44 -6.10
N TYR A 285 1.74 17.21 -6.52
CA TYR A 285 2.50 16.02 -6.15
C TYR A 285 3.80 16.41 -5.49
N ARG A 286 4.23 15.63 -4.52
CA ARG A 286 5.52 15.81 -3.85
C ARG A 286 6.25 14.48 -3.74
N VAL A 287 7.57 14.56 -3.78
CA VAL A 287 8.46 13.45 -3.46
C VAL A 287 9.42 13.88 -2.35
N CYS A 288 9.54 13.03 -1.34
CA CYS A 288 10.51 13.18 -0.29
C CYS A 288 11.54 12.05 -0.39
N ASP A 289 12.80 12.42 -0.60
CA ASP A 289 13.94 11.51 -0.49
C ASP A 289 14.30 11.34 0.99
N LEU A 290 14.06 10.17 1.52
CA LEU A 290 14.25 9.89 2.94
C LEU A 290 15.73 9.78 3.34
N TYR A 291 16.62 9.50 2.38
CA TYR A 291 18.04 9.42 2.65
C TYR A 291 18.68 10.81 2.82
N TYR A 292 18.24 11.77 2.00
CA TYR A 292 18.75 13.15 2.04
C TYR A 292 17.81 14.12 2.76
N GLY A 293 16.60 13.69 3.12
CA GLY A 293 15.57 14.55 3.71
C GLY A 293 15.06 15.65 2.78
N ASN A 294 15.29 15.51 1.46
CA ASN A 294 14.93 16.53 0.49
C ASN A 294 13.48 16.36 0.04
N LEU A 295 12.67 17.38 0.32
CA LEU A 295 11.31 17.50 -0.20
C LEU A 295 11.32 18.33 -1.48
N SER A 296 10.73 17.82 -2.55
CA SER A 296 10.59 18.51 -3.82
C SER A 296 9.20 18.35 -4.42
N TYR A 297 8.80 19.31 -5.26
CA TYR A 297 7.62 19.12 -6.10
C TYR A 297 7.94 18.14 -7.22
N PHE A 298 6.94 17.33 -7.54
CA PHE A 298 6.97 16.38 -8.63
C PHE A 298 5.91 16.79 -9.65
N THR A 299 6.30 16.96 -10.90
CA THR A 299 5.39 17.37 -11.96
C THR A 299 5.11 16.19 -12.86
N LEU A 300 3.84 15.88 -13.04
CA LEU A 300 3.41 14.90 -14.03
C LEU A 300 3.25 15.60 -15.39
N SER A 301 3.81 15.00 -16.43
CA SER A 301 3.47 15.32 -17.82
C SER A 301 2.23 14.47 -18.17
N GLY A 302 1.06 15.06 -18.23
CA GLY A 302 -0.18 14.31 -18.40
C GLY A 302 -0.56 14.06 -19.85
N ASP A 303 -1.29 12.97 -20.13
CA ASP A 303 -2.13 12.87 -21.29
C ASP A 303 -3.32 13.84 -21.11
N SER A 304 -3.46 14.81 -22.00
CA SER A 304 -4.53 15.79 -21.94
C SER A 304 -5.93 15.19 -22.12
N SER A 305 -6.04 13.96 -22.63
CA SER A 305 -7.31 13.24 -22.82
C SER A 305 -7.86 12.65 -21.53
N LYS A 306 -6.97 12.33 -20.54
CA LYS A 306 -7.36 11.72 -19.25
C LYS A 306 -6.61 12.39 -18.08
N PRO A 307 -6.88 13.67 -17.78
CA PRO A 307 -6.22 14.37 -16.68
C PRO A 307 -6.63 13.78 -15.31
N ILE A 308 -5.68 13.66 -14.40
CA ILE A 308 -5.97 13.31 -13.00
C ILE A 308 -6.60 14.52 -12.31
N THR A 309 -7.88 14.46 -12.03
CA THR A 309 -8.67 15.54 -11.41
C THR A 309 -9.18 15.19 -10.01
N ASN A 310 -9.28 13.90 -9.70
CA ASN A 310 -9.74 13.39 -8.41
C ASN A 310 -8.95 12.12 -8.04
N PRO A 311 -7.66 12.24 -7.67
CA PRO A 311 -6.87 11.07 -7.34
C PRO A 311 -7.41 10.38 -6.10
N THR A 312 -7.59 9.05 -6.19
CA THR A 312 -8.12 8.22 -5.10
C THR A 312 -7.12 7.16 -4.65
N ALA A 313 -6.16 6.80 -5.50
CA ALA A 313 -5.10 5.84 -5.20
C ALA A 313 -3.77 6.27 -5.82
N ILE A 314 -2.67 5.89 -5.17
CA ILE A 314 -1.31 6.09 -5.66
C ILE A 314 -0.44 4.90 -5.25
N CYS A 315 0.35 4.37 -6.17
CA CYS A 315 1.30 3.30 -5.87
C CYS A 315 2.54 3.41 -6.74
N VAL A 316 3.71 3.39 -6.11
CA VAL A 316 5.01 3.34 -6.79
C VAL A 316 5.46 1.89 -6.87
N ASP A 317 5.90 1.46 -8.04
CA ASP A 317 6.53 0.15 -8.22
C ASP A 317 7.98 0.20 -7.71
N PRO A 318 8.33 -0.54 -6.64
CA PRO A 318 9.70 -0.56 -6.13
C PRO A 318 10.71 -1.17 -7.10
N ASN A 319 10.28 -1.97 -8.08
CA ASN A 319 11.15 -2.61 -9.06
C ASN A 319 11.55 -1.67 -10.20
N THR A 320 10.63 -0.86 -10.70
CA THR A 320 10.85 -0.01 -11.88
C THR A 320 10.86 1.48 -11.56
N GLY A 321 10.33 1.89 -10.41
CA GLY A 321 10.09 3.29 -10.07
C GLY A 321 8.86 3.89 -10.80
N TYR A 322 8.11 3.09 -11.54
CA TYR A 322 6.90 3.55 -12.21
C TYR A 322 5.80 3.85 -11.20
N LEU A 323 4.93 4.77 -11.56
CA LEU A 323 3.90 5.32 -10.69
C LEU A 323 2.52 5.11 -11.31
N LEU A 324 1.64 4.42 -10.61
CA LEU A 324 0.22 4.36 -10.93
C LEU A 324 -0.55 5.37 -10.07
N ILE A 325 -1.39 6.18 -10.72
CA ILE A 325 -2.30 7.10 -10.05
C ILE A 325 -3.72 6.83 -10.53
N GLY A 326 -4.58 6.44 -9.57
CA GLY A 326 -5.98 6.14 -9.81
C GLY A 326 -6.86 7.38 -9.76
N ASN A 327 -7.78 7.46 -10.69
CA ASN A 327 -8.86 8.44 -10.79
C ASN A 327 -10.15 7.65 -11.03
N PRO A 328 -11.35 8.10 -10.66
CA PRO A 328 -12.57 7.37 -10.95
C PRO A 328 -12.67 6.93 -12.41
N GLY A 329 -12.81 5.61 -12.62
CA GLY A 329 -12.93 4.98 -13.93
C GLY A 329 -11.64 4.68 -14.69
N PHE A 330 -10.50 5.24 -14.30
CA PHE A 330 -9.21 4.97 -14.96
C PHE A 330 -8.01 5.08 -14.03
N VAL A 331 -6.87 4.57 -14.48
CA VAL A 331 -5.57 4.78 -13.84
C VAL A 331 -4.54 5.16 -14.90
N ASN A 332 -3.71 6.14 -14.57
CA ASN A 332 -2.58 6.53 -15.43
C ASN A 332 -1.27 5.96 -14.88
N LEU A 333 -0.43 5.48 -15.79
CA LEU A 333 0.93 5.02 -15.56
C LEU A 333 1.91 6.10 -15.97
N TYR A 334 2.84 6.42 -15.08
CA TYR A 334 3.93 7.35 -15.31
C TYR A 334 5.27 6.68 -15.06
N ASP A 335 6.32 7.11 -15.77
CA ASP A 335 7.69 6.68 -15.47
C ASP A 335 8.24 7.35 -14.20
N GLY A 336 9.42 6.96 -13.75
CA GLY A 336 10.07 7.52 -12.57
C GLY A 336 10.44 9.02 -12.66
N ASN A 337 10.31 9.62 -13.85
CA ASN A 337 10.49 11.06 -14.09
C ASN A 337 9.15 11.82 -14.15
N GLY A 338 8.03 11.10 -14.04
CA GLY A 338 6.67 11.67 -14.13
C GLY A 338 6.17 11.84 -15.54
N ASN A 339 6.82 11.25 -16.55
CA ASN A 339 6.29 11.27 -17.91
C ASN A 339 5.18 10.23 -18.05
N PHE A 340 4.08 10.66 -18.69
CA PHE A 340 2.98 9.77 -19.02
C PHE A 340 3.44 8.61 -19.91
N VAL A 341 3.04 7.41 -19.54
CA VAL A 341 3.36 6.16 -20.27
C VAL A 341 2.11 5.60 -20.91
N ASP A 342 1.05 5.37 -20.10
CA ASP A 342 -0.18 4.75 -20.57
C ASP A 342 -1.37 5.06 -19.64
N SER A 343 -2.58 4.73 -20.09
CA SER A 343 -3.81 4.89 -19.32
C SER A 343 -4.71 3.66 -19.50
N PHE A 344 -5.24 3.15 -18.39
CA PHE A 344 -6.07 1.96 -18.37
C PHE A 344 -7.45 2.27 -17.80
N ASP A 345 -8.49 1.86 -18.51
CA ASP A 345 -9.86 1.90 -18.00
C ASP A 345 -10.06 0.79 -16.96
N ILE A 346 -10.52 1.18 -15.79
CA ILE A 346 -10.72 0.30 -14.64
C ILE A 346 -12.16 0.49 -14.10
N GLY A 347 -12.45 -0.06 -12.92
CA GLY A 347 -13.72 0.19 -12.22
C GLY A 347 -13.78 1.56 -11.55
N GLU A 348 -14.94 1.87 -10.98
CA GLU A 348 -15.17 3.14 -10.28
C GLU A 348 -14.43 3.17 -8.92
N ASN A 349 -13.88 4.35 -8.60
CA ASN A 349 -13.22 4.65 -7.33
C ASN A 349 -12.11 3.64 -6.95
N PRO A 350 -10.97 3.63 -7.67
CA PRO A 350 -9.82 2.80 -7.27
C PRO A 350 -9.30 3.25 -5.90
N VAL A 351 -9.12 2.30 -4.96
CA VAL A 351 -8.74 2.59 -3.57
C VAL A 351 -7.48 1.84 -3.13
N GLY A 352 -7.14 0.75 -3.80
CA GLY A 352 -5.95 -0.04 -3.52
C GLY A 352 -5.27 -0.51 -4.80
N ILE A 353 -3.94 -0.50 -4.81
CA ILE A 353 -3.11 -0.95 -5.93
C ILE A 353 -1.98 -1.82 -5.37
N SER A 354 -1.75 -2.98 -5.99
CA SER A 354 -0.63 -3.85 -5.66
C SER A 354 0.00 -4.42 -6.92
N TYR A 355 1.31 -4.22 -7.08
CA TYR A 355 2.04 -4.75 -8.22
C TYR A 355 2.21 -6.27 -8.15
N SER A 356 2.23 -6.91 -9.32
CA SER A 356 2.49 -8.32 -9.52
C SER A 356 3.87 -8.51 -10.13
N TYR A 357 4.68 -9.37 -9.49
CA TYR A 357 6.04 -9.65 -9.92
C TYR A 357 6.18 -11.09 -10.38
N GLY A 358 7.02 -11.27 -11.39
CA GLY A 358 7.49 -12.55 -11.87
C GLY A 358 9.01 -12.58 -11.97
N THR A 359 9.54 -13.65 -12.55
CA THR A 359 10.95 -13.79 -12.87
C THR A 359 11.15 -13.99 -14.37
N ALA A 360 12.19 -13.39 -14.91
CA ALA A 360 12.65 -13.63 -16.28
C ALA A 360 14.12 -14.07 -16.23
N ILE A 361 14.50 -14.93 -17.18
CA ILE A 361 15.88 -15.41 -17.33
C ILE A 361 16.53 -14.68 -18.50
N TYR A 362 17.61 -13.96 -18.24
CA TYR A 362 18.44 -13.38 -19.28
C TYR A 362 19.50 -14.39 -19.72
N ASN A 363 19.34 -14.92 -20.92
CA ASN A 363 20.36 -15.71 -21.58
C ASN A 363 21.16 -14.74 -22.45
N GLY A 364 22.20 -14.10 -21.85
CA GLY A 364 23.02 -13.14 -22.58
C GLY A 364 23.41 -13.67 -23.96
N ASN A 365 23.11 -12.91 -25.01
CA ASN A 365 23.61 -13.12 -26.35
C ASN A 365 25.01 -12.50 -26.47
#